data_d9a5f2c70740f289461d8e62f766c814
#
_entry.id   d9a5f2c70740f289461d8e62f766c814
#
_cell.length_a   1.000
_cell.length_b   1.000
_cell.length_c   1.000
_cell.angle_alpha   90.00
_cell.angle_beta   90.00
_cell.angle_gamma   90.00
#
_symmetry.space_group_name_H-M   'P 1'
#
loop_
_entity.id
_entity.type
_entity.pdbx_description
1 polymer ?
#
loop_
_entity_poly.entity_id
_entity_poly.type
_entity_poly.pdbx_seq_one_letter_code
_entity_poly.pdbx_strand_id
1 'polypeptide(L)'
;MLQFLLSLLRLPACLRCFGARRRLVPGTFTRRCLVAAVSCCLAGPATSQSPPAESRFQTFLAPSDTLHKGRLRLLAGGGAAAYTATSIGLYHIWYKDYPLGKFHFFDDYGEWENMDKAGHFLTAYAESYLAYKGARWTGIRERPAAWIGAGVGTLLQATIEVMDGFSEGWGFSTADLAFNTAGVGLFLGQELLWQDQRIMVKVSHTRPNYGAAPLTSSTGVTRTVEEAATILYGKFPASFIKDYNGMTAWASVNPASFFPKKKKPFFPRWLNIAGGYGAQNVYGAYGNAITDQEGNVFSLQQYPRYRQYYLSLDADLRRIPTRSRALRTLFTALSWVKLPAPTMEWNSLGEQKFYWLYW
;
A
#
# COMPACT_ATOMS: atom_id res chain seq x y z
N MET A 1 8.23 -12.51 -4.36
CA MET A 1 7.32 -11.69 -5.19
C MET A 1 7.83 -11.51 -6.62
N LEU A 2 9.11 -11.20 -6.84
CA LEU A 2 9.70 -11.06 -8.20
C LEU A 2 9.66 -12.38 -9.00
N GLN A 3 9.94 -13.52 -8.38
CA GLN A 3 9.86 -14.84 -9.03
C GLN A 3 8.43 -15.26 -9.38
N PHE A 4 7.44 -14.83 -8.62
CA PHE A 4 6.02 -15.07 -8.92
C PHE A 4 5.52 -14.21 -10.09
N LEU A 5 6.01 -12.98 -10.22
CA LEU A 5 5.71 -12.11 -11.36
C LEU A 5 6.37 -12.59 -12.66
N LEU A 6 7.55 -13.19 -12.59
CA LEU A 6 8.25 -13.73 -13.76
C LEU A 6 7.61 -15.04 -14.29
N SER A 7 6.89 -15.79 -13.45
CA SER A 7 6.20 -17.01 -13.87
C SER A 7 4.91 -16.75 -14.67
N LEU A 8 4.35 -15.55 -14.59
CA LEU A 8 3.14 -15.12 -15.33
C LEU A 8 3.45 -14.59 -16.74
N LEU A 9 4.74 -14.38 -17.07
CA LEU A 9 5.18 -13.89 -18.39
C LEU A 9 5.75 -15.02 -19.25
N ARG A 10 5.02 -16.12 -19.43
CA ARG A 10 5.31 -17.07 -20.53
C ARG A 10 4.86 -16.46 -21.85
N LEU A 11 5.77 -15.74 -22.50
CA LEU A 11 5.61 -15.31 -23.90
C LEU A 11 5.90 -16.52 -24.81
N PRO A 12 5.08 -16.78 -25.83
CA PRO A 12 5.38 -17.81 -26.81
C PRO A 12 6.60 -17.43 -27.63
N ALA A 13 7.51 -18.38 -27.77
CA ALA A 13 8.72 -18.25 -28.56
C ALA A 13 8.43 -18.00 -30.04
N CYS A 14 8.74 -16.83 -30.52
CA CYS A 14 8.88 -16.55 -31.94
C CYS A 14 10.36 -16.19 -32.24
N LEU A 15 11.19 -17.23 -32.28
CA LEU A 15 12.59 -17.15 -32.69
C LEU A 15 12.80 -18.10 -33.90
N ARG A 16 12.42 -17.64 -35.10
CA ARG A 16 13.01 -18.12 -36.35
C ARG A 16 13.09 -16.93 -37.29
N CYS A 17 14.30 -16.47 -37.49
CA CYS A 17 14.87 -15.80 -38.63
C CYS A 17 16.01 -14.84 -38.19
N PHE A 18 17.22 -15.30 -38.23
CA PHE A 18 18.36 -14.53 -38.80
C PHE A 18 19.65 -15.36 -38.66
N GLY A 19 19.93 -16.11 -39.69
CA GLY A 19 21.27 -16.62 -39.91
C GLY A 19 22.08 -15.54 -40.66
N ALA A 20 23.06 -14.94 -40.01
CA ALA A 20 24.17 -14.28 -40.66
C ALA A 20 25.35 -14.17 -39.66
N ARG A 21 26.39 -14.95 -39.92
CA ARG A 21 27.67 -14.87 -39.22
C ARG A 21 28.33 -13.52 -39.49
N ARG A 22 28.56 -12.70 -38.47
CA ARG A 22 29.62 -11.69 -38.45
C ARG A 22 30.26 -11.63 -37.07
N ARG A 23 31.61 -11.55 -37.08
CA ARG A 23 32.49 -11.56 -35.90
C ARG A 23 32.21 -10.35 -35.02
N LEU A 24 32.11 -10.59 -33.71
CA LEU A 24 31.91 -9.58 -32.67
C LEU A 24 33.26 -9.01 -32.22
N VAL A 25 33.39 -7.70 -32.24
CA VAL A 25 34.41 -6.91 -31.55
C VAL A 25 33.79 -6.48 -30.19
N PRO A 26 34.47 -6.63 -29.07
CA PRO A 26 33.90 -6.25 -27.77
C PRO A 26 34.15 -4.77 -27.47
N GLY A 27 33.10 -4.03 -27.23
CA GLY A 27 33.19 -2.67 -26.73
C GLY A 27 31.93 -1.84 -27.07
N THR A 28 31.19 -1.42 -26.07
CA THR A 28 30.10 -0.41 -26.11
C THR A 28 28.68 -0.87 -26.48
N PHE A 29 28.10 -1.83 -25.73
CA PHE A 29 26.74 -2.32 -26.05
C PHE A 29 25.77 -2.40 -24.87
N THR A 30 25.76 -1.48 -23.93
CA THR A 30 24.87 -1.63 -22.75
C THR A 30 23.90 -0.50 -22.48
N ARG A 31 23.90 0.59 -23.23
CA ARG A 31 22.95 1.71 -22.95
C ARG A 31 21.85 1.96 -24.00
N ARG A 32 21.94 1.38 -25.18
CA ARG A 32 20.95 1.62 -26.26
C ARG A 32 19.89 0.53 -26.42
N CYS A 33 20.08 -0.66 -25.84
CA CYS A 33 19.14 -1.76 -26.00
C CYS A 33 17.89 -1.68 -25.10
N LEU A 34 17.97 -1.01 -23.97
CA LEU A 34 16.79 -0.91 -23.06
C LEU A 34 15.72 0.08 -23.57
N VAL A 35 16.15 1.13 -24.28
CA VAL A 35 15.21 2.12 -24.86
C VAL A 35 14.55 1.58 -26.14
N ALA A 36 15.26 0.77 -26.92
CA ALA A 36 14.72 0.16 -28.14
C ALA A 36 13.70 -0.94 -27.87
N ALA A 37 13.86 -1.72 -26.80
CA ALA A 37 12.91 -2.80 -26.45
C ALA A 37 11.55 -2.26 -25.99
N VAL A 38 11.49 -1.10 -25.35
CA VAL A 38 10.24 -0.45 -24.95
C VAL A 38 9.54 0.22 -26.14
N SER A 39 10.30 0.74 -27.13
CA SER A 39 9.72 1.38 -28.31
C SER A 39 9.16 0.40 -29.36
N CYS A 40 9.74 -0.80 -29.50
CA CYS A 40 9.23 -1.79 -30.46
C CYS A 40 7.89 -2.45 -30.04
N CYS A 41 7.52 -2.43 -28.78
CA CYS A 41 6.21 -2.92 -28.33
C CYS A 41 5.06 -1.94 -28.59
N LEU A 42 5.33 -0.72 -29.07
CA LEU A 42 4.32 0.34 -29.24
C LEU A 42 3.98 0.68 -30.70
N ALA A 43 4.67 0.11 -31.69
CA ALA A 43 4.43 0.37 -33.12
C ALA A 43 3.99 -0.91 -33.85
N GLY A 44 2.76 -1.33 -33.65
CA GLY A 44 2.09 -2.28 -34.56
C GLY A 44 1.45 -1.54 -35.75
N PRO A 45 1.39 -2.13 -36.95
CA PRO A 45 0.78 -1.51 -38.11
C PRO A 45 -0.70 -1.22 -37.87
N ALA A 46 -1.12 0.00 -38.17
CA ALA A 46 -2.52 0.41 -38.12
C ALA A 46 -3.32 -0.27 -39.23
N THR A 47 -3.75 -1.51 -38.98
CA THR A 47 -4.82 -2.12 -39.77
C THR A 47 -6.15 -1.69 -39.17
N SER A 48 -7.02 -1.13 -39.99
CA SER A 48 -8.42 -0.82 -39.70
C SER A 48 -9.19 -2.12 -39.46
N GLN A 49 -8.96 -2.74 -38.29
CA GLN A 49 -9.80 -3.85 -37.84
C GLN A 49 -10.90 -3.26 -36.94
N SER A 50 -12.16 -3.63 -37.21
CA SER A 50 -13.25 -3.46 -36.27
C SER A 50 -12.78 -3.89 -34.87
N PRO A 51 -13.10 -3.13 -33.82
CA PRO A 51 -12.64 -3.47 -32.47
C PRO A 51 -13.04 -4.91 -32.15
N PRO A 52 -12.10 -5.76 -31.70
CA PRO A 52 -12.43 -7.13 -31.35
C PRO A 52 -13.56 -7.13 -30.32
N ALA A 53 -14.53 -8.01 -30.48
CA ALA A 53 -15.65 -8.16 -29.56
C ALA A 53 -15.08 -8.24 -28.12
N GLU A 54 -15.49 -7.32 -27.25
CA GLU A 54 -15.02 -7.28 -25.87
C GLU A 54 -15.30 -8.61 -25.19
N SER A 55 -14.30 -9.23 -24.59
CA SER A 55 -14.50 -10.47 -23.87
C SER A 55 -15.52 -10.27 -22.74
N ARG A 56 -16.33 -11.28 -22.40
CA ARG A 56 -17.29 -11.24 -21.27
C ARG A 56 -16.61 -10.76 -19.97
N PHE A 57 -15.34 -11.13 -19.77
CA PHE A 57 -14.53 -10.69 -18.64
C PHE A 57 -14.25 -9.18 -18.66
N GLN A 58 -13.91 -8.61 -19.81
CA GLN A 58 -13.68 -7.16 -19.91
C GLN A 58 -14.98 -6.37 -19.70
N THR A 59 -16.10 -6.86 -20.19
CA THR A 59 -17.42 -6.27 -19.93
C THR A 59 -17.81 -6.36 -18.46
N PHE A 60 -17.48 -7.46 -17.79
CA PHE A 60 -17.72 -7.62 -16.35
C PHE A 60 -16.90 -6.61 -15.53
N LEU A 61 -15.66 -6.34 -15.88
CA LEU A 61 -14.78 -5.37 -15.19
C LEU A 61 -15.19 -3.90 -15.41
N ALA A 62 -16.00 -3.61 -16.42
CA ALA A 62 -16.45 -2.24 -16.68
C ALA A 62 -17.52 -1.80 -15.66
N PRO A 63 -17.51 -0.54 -15.20
CA PRO A 63 -18.66 0.04 -14.52
C PRO A 63 -19.93 -0.12 -15.37
N SER A 64 -21.06 -0.36 -14.74
CA SER A 64 -22.35 -0.38 -15.40
C SER A 64 -22.88 1.04 -15.56
N ASP A 65 -23.53 1.34 -16.68
CA ASP A 65 -24.15 2.65 -16.93
C ASP A 65 -25.43 2.86 -16.10
N THR A 66 -26.09 1.75 -15.74
CA THR A 66 -27.29 1.72 -14.89
C THR A 66 -27.10 0.76 -13.74
N LEU A 67 -27.93 0.91 -12.69
CA LEU A 67 -27.86 0.04 -11.51
C LEU A 67 -28.10 -1.44 -11.87
N HIS A 68 -27.07 -2.24 -11.73
CA HIS A 68 -27.11 -3.67 -11.97
C HIS A 68 -27.31 -4.46 -10.66
N LYS A 69 -28.58 -4.86 -10.39
CA LYS A 69 -28.97 -5.52 -9.14
C LYS A 69 -28.13 -6.77 -8.81
N GLY A 70 -27.74 -7.57 -9.83
CA GLY A 70 -26.88 -8.75 -9.64
C GLY A 70 -25.50 -8.38 -9.11
N ARG A 71 -24.85 -7.35 -9.69
CA ARG A 71 -23.55 -6.84 -9.20
C ARG A 71 -23.67 -6.24 -7.80
N LEU A 72 -24.77 -5.53 -7.51
CA LEU A 72 -25.00 -4.99 -6.18
C LEU A 72 -25.11 -6.09 -5.13
N ARG A 73 -25.86 -7.18 -5.42
CA ARG A 73 -25.94 -8.34 -4.51
C ARG A 73 -24.59 -9.01 -4.33
N LEU A 74 -23.81 -9.18 -5.41
CA LEU A 74 -22.47 -9.75 -5.34
C LEU A 74 -21.53 -8.88 -4.53
N LEU A 75 -21.56 -7.54 -4.71
CA LEU A 75 -20.74 -6.60 -3.94
C LEU A 75 -21.12 -6.62 -2.45
N ALA A 76 -22.42 -6.57 -2.15
CA ALA A 76 -22.91 -6.57 -0.77
C ALA A 76 -22.59 -7.90 -0.07
N GLY A 77 -22.89 -9.05 -0.70
CA GLY A 77 -22.59 -10.36 -0.12
C GLY A 77 -21.09 -10.64 -0.02
N GLY A 78 -20.32 -10.33 -1.07
CA GLY A 78 -18.86 -10.46 -1.07
C GLY A 78 -18.20 -9.49 -0.08
N GLY A 79 -18.70 -8.27 0.03
CA GLY A 79 -18.23 -7.28 1.01
C GLY A 79 -18.50 -7.74 2.44
N ALA A 80 -19.70 -8.25 2.74
CA ALA A 80 -20.03 -8.79 4.05
C ALA A 80 -19.15 -10.00 4.41
N ALA A 81 -18.93 -10.91 3.46
CA ALA A 81 -18.05 -12.06 3.66
C ALA A 81 -16.60 -11.63 3.90
N ALA A 82 -16.09 -10.67 3.11
CA ALA A 82 -14.75 -10.12 3.29
C ALA A 82 -14.61 -9.41 4.64
N TYR A 83 -15.58 -8.60 5.05
CA TYR A 83 -15.62 -7.95 6.36
C TYR A 83 -15.54 -8.98 7.50
N THR A 84 -16.39 -10.01 7.45
CA THR A 84 -16.39 -11.06 8.47
C THR A 84 -15.06 -11.80 8.52
N ALA A 85 -14.50 -12.18 7.36
CA ALA A 85 -13.22 -12.88 7.30
C ALA A 85 -12.07 -12.00 7.81
N THR A 86 -12.05 -10.70 7.45
CA THR A 86 -11.05 -9.75 7.94
C THR A 86 -11.18 -9.54 9.44
N SER A 87 -12.40 -9.35 9.97
CA SER A 87 -12.62 -9.18 11.42
C SER A 87 -12.17 -10.40 12.21
N ILE A 88 -12.44 -11.62 11.72
CA ILE A 88 -11.93 -12.86 12.33
C ILE A 88 -10.38 -12.89 12.25
N GLY A 89 -9.81 -12.53 11.13
CA GLY A 89 -8.35 -12.47 10.96
C GLY A 89 -7.70 -11.47 11.91
N LEU A 90 -8.25 -10.26 12.02
CA LEU A 90 -7.79 -9.23 12.95
C LEU A 90 -7.89 -9.71 14.39
N TYR A 91 -9.01 -10.33 14.77
CA TYR A 91 -9.15 -10.91 16.11
C TYR A 91 -8.01 -11.88 16.42
N HIS A 92 -7.68 -12.79 15.51
CA HIS A 92 -6.60 -13.76 15.71
C HIS A 92 -5.20 -13.15 15.69
N ILE A 93 -4.99 -12.02 15.02
CA ILE A 93 -3.69 -11.38 14.91
C ILE A 93 -3.42 -10.44 16.09
N TRP A 94 -4.44 -9.71 16.58
CA TRP A 94 -4.27 -8.67 17.60
C TRP A 94 -4.96 -8.95 18.93
N TYR A 95 -6.16 -9.54 18.95
CA TYR A 95 -7.00 -9.54 20.15
C TYR A 95 -7.02 -10.85 20.93
N LYS A 96 -6.79 -12.01 20.31
CA LYS A 96 -6.96 -13.33 20.93
C LYS A 96 -6.12 -13.52 22.21
N ASP A 97 -4.99 -12.83 22.32
CA ASP A 97 -4.04 -12.98 23.42
C ASP A 97 -4.30 -11.95 24.55
N TYR A 98 -5.33 -11.12 24.42
CA TYR A 98 -5.71 -10.12 25.41
C TYR A 98 -7.14 -10.38 25.92
N PRO A 99 -7.37 -10.29 27.27
CA PRO A 99 -8.72 -10.38 27.82
C PRO A 99 -9.63 -9.25 27.32
N LEU A 100 -10.93 -9.52 27.29
CA LEU A 100 -11.93 -8.48 27.07
C LEU A 100 -12.25 -7.81 28.41
N GLY A 101 -12.19 -6.49 28.44
CA GLY A 101 -12.45 -5.63 29.58
C GLY A 101 -13.69 -4.77 29.41
N LYS A 102 -13.86 -3.83 30.35
CA LYS A 102 -14.84 -2.74 30.17
C LYS A 102 -14.36 -1.76 29.14
N PHE A 103 -15.30 -1.19 28.38
CA PHE A 103 -14.97 -0.14 27.42
C PHE A 103 -14.21 1.01 28.09
N HIS A 104 -13.07 1.39 27.50
CA HIS A 104 -12.23 2.48 28.01
C HIS A 104 -11.56 3.23 26.87
N PHE A 105 -11.20 4.48 27.16
CA PHE A 105 -10.41 5.33 26.25
C PHE A 105 -8.93 5.18 26.58
N PHE A 106 -8.10 5.30 25.56
CA PHE A 106 -6.66 5.22 25.69
C PHE A 106 -5.99 6.30 24.83
N ASP A 107 -5.01 6.99 25.40
CA ASP A 107 -4.18 7.93 24.64
C ASP A 107 -2.92 7.22 24.14
N ASP A 108 -2.94 6.84 22.90
CA ASP A 108 -1.89 6.14 22.19
C ASP A 108 -1.11 7.05 21.24
N TYR A 109 -1.27 8.39 21.37
CA TYR A 109 -0.51 9.33 20.56
C TYR A 109 0.99 9.19 20.83
N GLY A 110 1.76 8.98 19.79
CA GLY A 110 3.20 8.72 19.86
C GLY A 110 3.59 7.24 19.88
N GLU A 111 2.64 6.32 20.09
CA GLU A 111 2.93 4.89 19.94
C GLU A 111 3.54 4.59 18.59
N TRP A 112 4.49 3.64 18.59
CA TRP A 112 5.16 3.17 17.38
C TRP A 112 5.70 4.30 16.50
N GLU A 113 6.14 5.42 17.11
CA GLU A 113 6.52 6.64 16.39
C GLU A 113 5.42 7.17 15.45
N ASN A 114 4.15 7.03 15.83
CA ASN A 114 2.96 7.37 15.03
C ASN A 114 2.81 6.59 13.69
N MET A 115 3.50 5.47 13.52
CA MET A 115 3.30 4.60 12.35
C MET A 115 1.91 3.98 12.35
N ASP A 116 1.37 3.71 13.52
CA ASP A 116 -0.01 3.26 13.71
C ASP A 116 -1.01 4.28 13.14
N LYS A 117 -0.86 5.55 13.49
CA LYS A 117 -1.69 6.66 12.99
C LYS A 117 -1.62 6.79 11.46
N ALA A 118 -0.42 6.59 10.89
CA ALA A 118 -0.25 6.55 9.44
C ALA A 118 -0.97 5.34 8.82
N GLY A 119 -1.00 4.20 9.52
CA GLY A 119 -1.76 3.01 9.15
C GLY A 119 -3.27 3.27 9.13
N HIS A 120 -3.83 3.85 10.17
CA HIS A 120 -5.25 4.22 10.29
C HIS A 120 -5.67 5.18 9.16
N PHE A 121 -4.89 6.23 8.90
CA PHE A 121 -5.13 7.16 7.80
C PHE A 121 -5.13 6.46 6.43
N LEU A 122 -4.13 5.61 6.17
CA LEU A 122 -3.98 4.89 4.90
C LEU A 122 -5.13 3.90 4.69
N THR A 123 -5.47 3.10 5.70
CA THR A 123 -6.53 2.08 5.60
C THR A 123 -7.90 2.71 5.44
N ALA A 124 -8.23 3.75 6.20
CA ALA A 124 -9.47 4.50 6.07
C ALA A 124 -9.65 5.11 4.66
N TYR A 125 -8.58 5.70 4.10
CA TYR A 125 -8.58 6.19 2.72
C TYR A 125 -8.78 5.05 1.71
N ALA A 126 -8.04 3.94 1.87
CA ALA A 126 -8.06 2.82 0.95
C ALA A 126 -9.43 2.12 0.92
N GLU A 127 -10.00 1.85 2.07
CA GLU A 127 -11.31 1.22 2.24
C GLU A 127 -12.41 2.07 1.61
N SER A 128 -12.39 3.38 1.86
CA SER A 128 -13.32 4.33 1.26
C SER A 128 -13.24 4.33 -0.26
N TYR A 129 -12.02 4.37 -0.81
CA TYR A 129 -11.82 4.36 -2.26
C TYR A 129 -12.23 3.03 -2.90
N LEU A 130 -11.91 1.90 -2.29
CA LEU A 130 -12.27 0.57 -2.80
C LEU A 130 -13.79 0.37 -2.77
N ALA A 131 -14.46 0.76 -1.69
CA ALA A 131 -15.92 0.71 -1.59
C ALA A 131 -16.59 1.62 -2.62
N TYR A 132 -16.07 2.82 -2.85
CA TYR A 132 -16.48 3.71 -3.93
C TYR A 132 -16.36 3.04 -5.31
N LYS A 133 -15.22 2.44 -5.61
CA LYS A 133 -15.01 1.74 -6.89
C LYS A 133 -15.97 0.58 -7.06
N GLY A 134 -16.23 -0.18 -6.00
CA GLY A 134 -17.24 -1.23 -5.97
C GLY A 134 -18.64 -0.68 -6.25
N ALA A 135 -19.05 0.39 -5.58
CA ALA A 135 -20.33 1.04 -5.81
C ALA A 135 -20.46 1.54 -7.26
N ARG A 136 -19.43 2.19 -7.81
CA ARG A 136 -19.39 2.61 -9.22
C ARG A 136 -19.50 1.43 -10.19
N TRP A 137 -18.87 0.29 -9.89
CA TRP A 137 -18.97 -0.92 -10.70
C TRP A 137 -20.40 -1.48 -10.79
N THR A 138 -21.23 -1.25 -9.75
CA THR A 138 -22.64 -1.65 -9.78
C THR A 138 -23.53 -0.71 -10.58
N GLY A 139 -23.03 0.45 -11.02
CA GLY A 139 -23.79 1.47 -11.75
C GLY A 139 -24.36 2.58 -10.87
N ILE A 140 -23.99 2.66 -9.59
CA ILE A 140 -24.33 3.79 -8.72
C ILE A 140 -23.60 5.05 -9.22
N ARG A 141 -24.28 6.19 -9.27
CA ARG A 141 -23.72 7.47 -9.71
C ARG A 141 -22.58 7.96 -8.81
N GLU A 142 -21.71 8.82 -9.32
CA GLU A 142 -20.47 9.25 -8.67
C GLU A 142 -20.65 9.79 -7.24
N ARG A 143 -21.50 10.81 -7.07
CA ARG A 143 -21.72 11.41 -5.74
C ARG A 143 -22.29 10.44 -4.70
N PRO A 144 -23.38 9.70 -4.96
CA PRO A 144 -23.85 8.68 -4.04
C PRO A 144 -22.79 7.60 -3.75
N ALA A 145 -22.04 7.16 -4.78
CA ALA A 145 -20.98 6.18 -4.59
C ALA A 145 -19.85 6.71 -3.68
N ALA A 146 -19.48 8.00 -3.78
CA ALA A 146 -18.50 8.63 -2.92
C ALA A 146 -18.93 8.61 -1.44
N TRP A 147 -20.19 8.91 -1.17
CA TRP A 147 -20.75 8.84 0.19
C TRP A 147 -20.85 7.40 0.72
N ILE A 148 -21.18 6.43 -0.16
CA ILE A 148 -21.12 5.00 0.21
C ILE A 148 -19.70 4.61 0.56
N GLY A 149 -18.72 5.03 -0.24
CA GLY A 149 -17.30 4.78 0.04
C GLY A 149 -16.88 5.33 1.40
N ALA A 150 -17.17 6.61 1.66
CA ALA A 150 -16.87 7.24 2.93
C ALA A 150 -17.57 6.55 4.11
N GLY A 151 -18.85 6.19 3.97
CA GLY A 151 -19.60 5.48 5.01
C GLY A 151 -19.03 4.10 5.31
N VAL A 152 -18.61 3.34 4.30
CA VAL A 152 -17.99 2.02 4.49
C VAL A 152 -16.64 2.16 5.18
N GLY A 153 -15.75 3.06 4.74
CA GLY A 153 -14.46 3.28 5.39
C GLY A 153 -14.62 3.72 6.86
N THR A 154 -15.55 4.64 7.13
CA THR A 154 -15.87 5.04 8.51
C THR A 154 -16.36 3.86 9.35
N LEU A 155 -17.26 3.03 8.80
CA LEU A 155 -17.80 1.86 9.52
C LEU A 155 -16.70 0.83 9.86
N LEU A 156 -15.84 0.53 8.90
CA LEU A 156 -14.76 -0.44 9.08
C LEU A 156 -13.79 0.03 10.17
N GLN A 157 -13.33 1.27 10.10
CA GLN A 157 -12.43 1.85 11.10
C GLN A 157 -13.09 2.00 12.48
N ALA A 158 -14.33 2.47 12.54
CA ALA A 158 -15.07 2.55 13.79
C ALA A 158 -15.25 1.17 14.46
N THR A 159 -15.34 0.10 13.67
CA THR A 159 -15.41 -1.27 14.22
C THR A 159 -14.10 -1.63 14.93
N ILE A 160 -12.95 -1.28 14.36
CA ILE A 160 -11.64 -1.52 14.98
C ILE A 160 -11.55 -0.75 16.30
N GLU A 161 -11.83 0.55 16.28
CA GLU A 161 -11.78 1.39 17.48
C GLU A 161 -12.69 0.89 18.61
N VAL A 162 -13.87 0.39 18.25
CA VAL A 162 -14.80 -0.20 19.25
C VAL A 162 -14.25 -1.50 19.81
N MET A 163 -13.61 -2.34 18.98
CA MET A 163 -12.97 -3.57 19.45
C MET A 163 -11.79 -3.25 20.39
N ASP A 164 -10.98 -2.25 20.03
CA ASP A 164 -9.88 -1.75 20.86
C ASP A 164 -10.39 -1.25 22.19
N GLY A 165 -11.51 -0.50 22.21
CA GLY A 165 -12.15 0.00 23.42
C GLY A 165 -12.54 -1.07 24.43
N PHE A 166 -12.80 -2.31 23.99
CA PHE A 166 -13.12 -3.44 24.86
C PHE A 166 -11.93 -4.36 25.16
N SER A 167 -10.77 -4.15 24.59
CA SER A 167 -9.57 -4.97 24.78
C SER A 167 -8.72 -4.43 25.92
N GLU A 168 -8.32 -5.26 26.88
CA GLU A 168 -7.38 -4.84 27.93
C GLU A 168 -5.97 -4.53 27.42
N GLY A 169 -5.62 -4.97 26.19
CA GLY A 169 -4.34 -4.67 25.56
C GLY A 169 -4.30 -3.35 24.81
N TRP A 170 -5.48 -2.75 24.55
CA TRP A 170 -5.63 -1.53 23.73
C TRP A 170 -6.59 -0.58 24.45
N GLY A 171 -7.30 0.24 23.74
CA GLY A 171 -8.35 1.13 24.20
C GLY A 171 -8.88 1.94 23.04
N PHE A 172 -10.05 2.56 23.16
CA PHE A 172 -10.60 3.43 22.13
C PHE A 172 -9.74 4.70 22.02
N SER A 173 -9.10 4.89 20.86
CA SER A 173 -8.22 6.02 20.62
C SER A 173 -8.93 7.17 19.89
N THR A 174 -8.95 8.33 20.52
CA THR A 174 -9.42 9.57 19.85
C THR A 174 -8.46 10.06 18.77
N ALA A 175 -7.17 9.74 18.90
CA ALA A 175 -6.17 10.05 17.90
C ALA A 175 -6.40 9.20 16.63
N ASP A 176 -6.64 7.89 16.77
CA ASP A 176 -6.95 7.01 15.64
C ASP A 176 -8.25 7.41 14.95
N LEU A 177 -9.27 7.75 15.72
CA LEU A 177 -10.52 8.29 15.16
C LEU A 177 -10.27 9.56 14.31
N ALA A 178 -9.38 10.44 14.76
CA ALA A 178 -9.02 11.65 14.01
C ALA A 178 -8.29 11.31 12.70
N PHE A 179 -7.31 10.38 12.72
CA PHE A 179 -6.59 9.95 11.52
C PHE A 179 -7.49 9.14 10.57
N ASN A 180 -8.38 8.29 11.09
CA ASN A 180 -9.42 7.60 10.33
C ASN A 180 -10.31 8.61 9.59
N THR A 181 -10.81 9.62 10.33
CA THR A 181 -11.64 10.69 9.76
C THR A 181 -10.90 11.50 8.70
N ALA A 182 -9.61 11.80 8.92
CA ALA A 182 -8.78 12.50 7.95
C ALA A 182 -8.56 11.68 6.67
N GLY A 183 -8.35 10.37 6.77
CA GLY A 183 -8.22 9.45 5.63
C GLY A 183 -9.50 9.38 4.79
N VAL A 184 -10.66 9.17 5.43
CA VAL A 184 -11.98 9.22 4.77
C VAL A 184 -12.22 10.60 4.16
N GLY A 185 -11.88 11.67 4.89
CA GLY A 185 -12.04 13.06 4.44
C GLY A 185 -11.18 13.39 3.22
N LEU A 186 -9.96 12.90 3.15
CA LEU A 186 -9.09 13.06 1.98
C LEU A 186 -9.71 12.37 0.75
N PHE A 187 -10.21 11.14 0.91
CA PHE A 187 -10.90 10.44 -0.18
C PHE A 187 -12.14 11.21 -0.64
N LEU A 188 -13.07 11.49 0.27
CA LEU A 188 -14.35 12.09 -0.02
C LEU A 188 -14.20 13.51 -0.60
N GLY A 189 -13.33 14.32 0.01
CA GLY A 189 -13.06 15.68 -0.45
C GLY A 189 -12.59 15.72 -1.90
N GLN A 190 -11.67 14.82 -2.29
CA GLN A 190 -11.18 14.74 -3.66
C GLN A 190 -12.28 14.31 -4.66
N GLU A 191 -13.14 13.35 -4.29
CA GLU A 191 -14.26 12.93 -5.15
C GLU A 191 -15.31 14.04 -5.30
N LEU A 192 -15.65 14.74 -4.22
CA LEU A 192 -16.66 15.81 -4.27
C LEU A 192 -16.16 17.05 -5.02
N LEU A 193 -14.88 17.43 -4.84
CA LEU A 193 -14.31 18.65 -5.43
C LEU A 193 -13.83 18.42 -6.87
N TRP A 194 -13.22 17.27 -7.15
CA TRP A 194 -12.49 17.05 -8.40
C TRP A 194 -12.97 15.83 -9.20
N GLN A 195 -13.73 14.94 -8.59
CA GLN A 195 -14.09 13.63 -9.17
C GLN A 195 -12.85 12.86 -9.66
N ASP A 196 -11.73 13.08 -8.97
CA ASP A 196 -10.43 12.53 -9.29
C ASP A 196 -9.56 12.48 -8.04
N GLN A 197 -8.94 11.34 -7.78
CA GLN A 197 -7.95 11.18 -6.72
C GLN A 197 -6.59 11.68 -7.21
N ARG A 198 -6.29 12.94 -6.97
CA ARG A 198 -5.04 13.62 -7.37
C ARG A 198 -3.90 13.34 -6.40
N ILE A 199 -4.26 13.02 -5.16
CA ILE A 199 -3.37 12.59 -4.08
C ILE A 199 -3.74 11.16 -3.74
N MET A 200 -2.81 10.22 -3.94
CA MET A 200 -2.97 8.83 -3.55
C MET A 200 -2.19 8.55 -2.28
N VAL A 201 -2.82 7.89 -1.33
CA VAL A 201 -2.10 7.32 -0.20
C VAL A 201 -1.62 5.93 -0.60
N LYS A 202 -0.33 5.66 -0.42
CA LYS A 202 0.31 4.42 -0.83
C LYS A 202 1.15 3.87 0.31
N VAL A 203 1.54 2.62 0.18
CA VAL A 203 2.45 1.96 1.11
C VAL A 203 3.60 1.33 0.34
N SER A 204 4.76 1.28 0.96
CA SER A 204 5.82 0.35 0.60
C SER A 204 6.24 -0.45 1.82
N HIS A 205 6.77 -1.64 1.58
CA HIS A 205 7.26 -2.51 2.63
C HIS A 205 8.55 -3.18 2.19
N THR A 206 9.59 -3.01 3.00
CA THR A 206 10.87 -3.73 2.88
C THR A 206 11.03 -4.63 4.09
N ARG A 207 11.53 -5.85 3.89
CA ARG A 207 11.80 -6.72 5.02
C ARG A 207 12.96 -6.15 5.85
N PRO A 208 12.73 -5.80 7.14
CA PRO A 208 13.81 -5.34 8.01
C PRO A 208 14.86 -6.42 8.20
N ASN A 209 16.11 -5.99 8.37
CA ASN A 209 17.22 -6.86 8.73
C ASN A 209 17.65 -6.56 10.17
N TYR A 210 17.24 -7.40 11.10
CA TYR A 210 17.49 -7.21 12.52
C TYR A 210 18.88 -7.71 12.97
N GLY A 211 19.52 -8.53 12.15
CA GLY A 211 20.83 -9.12 12.47
C GLY A 211 20.79 -10.19 13.56
N ALA A 212 21.95 -10.79 13.80
CA ALA A 212 22.13 -11.89 14.73
C ALA A 212 22.86 -11.48 16.03
N ALA A 213 22.88 -10.18 16.36
CA ALA A 213 23.51 -9.72 17.59
C ALA A 213 22.81 -10.33 18.81
N PRO A 214 23.56 -10.83 19.80
CA PRO A 214 22.97 -11.45 20.98
C PRO A 214 22.38 -10.40 21.92
N LEU A 215 21.21 -10.71 22.46
CA LEU A 215 20.51 -9.96 23.51
C LEU A 215 20.34 -10.87 24.72
N THR A 216 20.78 -10.44 25.88
CA THR A 216 20.58 -11.17 27.13
C THR A 216 19.52 -10.48 27.95
N SER A 217 18.50 -11.25 28.35
CA SER A 217 17.40 -10.75 29.21
C SER A 217 17.89 -10.52 30.65
N SER A 218 17.06 -9.87 31.43
CA SER A 218 17.26 -9.70 32.88
C SER A 218 17.38 -11.01 33.66
N THR A 219 16.83 -12.09 33.12
CA THR A 219 16.88 -13.45 33.68
C THR A 219 18.03 -14.32 33.18
N GLY A 220 18.88 -13.76 32.29
CA GLY A 220 20.06 -14.49 31.73
C GLY A 220 19.74 -15.29 30.45
N VAL A 221 18.51 -15.27 29.95
CA VAL A 221 18.16 -15.93 28.68
C VAL A 221 18.73 -15.11 27.52
N THR A 222 19.43 -15.77 26.58
CA THR A 222 20.02 -15.11 25.42
C THR A 222 19.26 -15.48 24.15
N ARG A 223 18.92 -14.47 23.34
CA ARG A 223 18.30 -14.57 22.01
C ARG A 223 19.01 -13.60 21.04
N THR A 224 18.83 -13.80 19.75
CA THR A 224 19.25 -12.79 18.75
C THR A 224 18.23 -11.66 18.64
N VAL A 225 18.65 -10.52 18.08
CA VAL A 225 17.70 -9.40 17.78
C VAL A 225 16.60 -9.86 16.84
N GLU A 226 16.89 -10.72 15.85
CA GLU A 226 15.90 -11.28 14.92
C GLU A 226 14.88 -12.18 15.65
N GLU A 227 15.32 -13.00 16.59
CA GLU A 227 14.42 -13.84 17.40
C GLU A 227 13.52 -12.96 18.29
N ALA A 228 14.07 -11.95 18.94
CA ALA A 228 13.31 -11.00 19.75
C ALA A 228 12.29 -10.23 18.89
N ALA A 229 12.67 -9.72 17.72
CA ALA A 229 11.75 -9.08 16.78
C ALA A 229 10.64 -10.05 16.32
N THR A 230 10.95 -11.34 16.15
CA THR A 230 9.96 -12.36 15.80
C THR A 230 8.94 -12.59 16.93
N ILE A 231 9.35 -12.47 18.20
CA ILE A 231 8.43 -12.53 19.34
C ILE A 231 7.43 -11.37 19.27
N LEU A 232 7.91 -10.16 18.97
CA LEU A 232 7.08 -8.95 18.94
C LEU A 232 6.14 -8.92 17.74
N TYR A 233 6.67 -9.14 16.54
CA TYR A 233 5.92 -8.95 15.28
C TYR A 233 5.30 -10.23 14.72
N GLY A 234 5.70 -11.39 15.25
CA GLY A 234 5.32 -12.69 14.71
C GLY A 234 6.04 -13.05 13.42
N LYS A 235 5.61 -14.18 12.82
CA LYS A 235 6.05 -14.62 11.49
C LYS A 235 5.11 -14.13 10.41
N PHE A 236 5.53 -14.21 9.13
CA PHE A 236 4.62 -13.94 8.01
C PHE A 236 3.35 -14.82 8.09
N PRO A 237 2.14 -14.29 7.85
CA PRO A 237 1.82 -12.95 7.36
C PRO A 237 1.71 -11.85 8.43
N ALA A 238 1.70 -12.16 9.72
CA ALA A 238 1.49 -11.17 10.78
C ALA A 238 2.59 -10.10 10.80
N SER A 239 3.87 -10.48 10.66
CA SER A 239 4.98 -9.53 10.61
C SER A 239 4.86 -8.52 9.45
N PHE A 240 4.24 -8.90 8.33
CA PHE A 240 4.03 -7.97 7.21
C PHE A 240 3.12 -6.79 7.58
N ILE A 241 2.23 -6.97 8.56
CA ILE A 241 1.27 -5.95 8.99
C ILE A 241 1.73 -5.27 10.28
N LYS A 242 2.36 -6.03 11.20
CA LYS A 242 2.74 -5.53 12.53
C LYS A 242 4.11 -4.83 12.56
N ASP A 243 5.00 -5.15 11.63
CA ASP A 243 6.37 -4.66 11.67
C ASP A 243 6.50 -3.31 10.99
N TYR A 244 6.33 -2.28 11.76
CA TYR A 244 6.41 -0.89 11.30
C TYR A 244 7.81 -0.49 10.81
N ASN A 245 8.88 -1.18 11.22
CA ASN A 245 10.24 -0.90 10.71
C ASN A 245 10.38 -1.16 9.21
N GLY A 246 9.54 -2.03 8.66
CA GLY A 246 9.53 -2.32 7.22
C GLY A 246 8.64 -1.41 6.41
N MET A 247 7.78 -0.63 7.05
CA MET A 247 6.72 0.11 6.37
C MET A 247 7.09 1.57 6.13
N THR A 248 6.66 2.09 4.99
CA THR A 248 6.63 3.53 4.72
C THR A 248 5.26 3.90 4.14
N ALA A 249 4.60 4.85 4.77
CA ALA A 249 3.36 5.44 4.27
C ALA A 249 3.70 6.63 3.35
N TRP A 250 3.00 6.76 2.22
CA TRP A 250 3.29 7.75 1.19
C TRP A 250 2.06 8.56 0.82
N ALA A 251 2.21 9.86 0.70
CA ALA A 251 1.29 10.74 0.01
C ALA A 251 1.86 11.04 -1.39
N SER A 252 1.27 10.43 -2.42
CA SER A 252 1.72 10.53 -3.81
C SER A 252 0.84 11.48 -4.59
N VAL A 253 1.33 12.68 -4.84
CA VAL A 253 0.63 13.78 -5.49
C VAL A 253 0.90 13.79 -6.99
N ASN A 254 -0.15 13.90 -7.81
CA ASN A 254 -0.02 14.06 -9.26
C ASN A 254 -0.04 15.55 -9.67
N PRO A 255 1.09 16.20 -9.90
CA PRO A 255 1.11 17.63 -10.23
C PRO A 255 0.37 17.92 -11.53
N ALA A 256 0.44 17.02 -12.53
CA ALA A 256 -0.23 17.21 -13.83
C ALA A 256 -1.75 17.32 -13.71
N SER A 257 -2.36 16.78 -12.67
CA SER A 257 -3.81 16.82 -12.46
C SER A 257 -4.34 18.20 -12.03
N PHE A 258 -3.46 19.08 -11.58
CA PHE A 258 -3.81 20.45 -11.18
C PHE A 258 -3.72 21.46 -12.35
N PHE A 259 -3.15 21.05 -13.48
CA PHE A 259 -3.13 21.89 -14.67
C PHE A 259 -4.40 21.74 -15.51
N PRO A 260 -4.85 22.81 -16.18
CA PRO A 260 -6.00 22.75 -17.08
C PRO A 260 -5.83 21.67 -18.14
N LYS A 261 -6.87 20.89 -18.41
CA LYS A 261 -6.83 19.76 -19.38
C LYS A 261 -6.38 20.16 -20.78
N LYS A 262 -6.62 21.42 -21.19
CA LYS A 262 -6.21 21.96 -22.49
C LYS A 262 -4.71 22.26 -22.61
N LYS A 263 -4.00 22.42 -21.50
CA LYS A 263 -2.55 22.66 -21.51
C LYS A 263 -1.81 21.32 -21.39
N LYS A 264 -0.82 21.08 -22.24
CA LYS A 264 0.11 19.96 -22.09
C LYS A 264 1.04 20.30 -20.92
N PRO A 265 1.08 19.51 -19.85
CA PRO A 265 2.04 19.73 -18.78
C PRO A 265 3.45 19.47 -19.29
N PHE A 266 4.44 20.10 -18.67
CA PHE A 266 5.86 19.94 -18.96
C PHE A 266 6.37 18.49 -18.72
N PHE A 267 5.69 17.75 -17.84
CA PHE A 267 6.07 16.39 -17.42
C PHE A 267 4.95 15.38 -17.73
N PRO A 268 5.28 14.08 -17.76
CA PRO A 268 4.29 13.03 -18.06
C PRO A 268 3.13 13.04 -17.06
N ARG A 269 1.90 12.80 -17.55
CA ARG A 269 0.69 12.80 -16.70
C ARG A 269 0.66 11.72 -15.63
N TRP A 270 1.47 10.69 -15.77
CA TRP A 270 1.59 9.59 -14.81
C TRP A 270 2.68 9.84 -13.75
N LEU A 271 3.48 10.89 -13.89
CA LEU A 271 4.53 11.20 -12.95
C LEU A 271 3.95 11.89 -11.70
N ASN A 272 4.29 11.35 -10.54
CA ASN A 272 3.94 11.88 -9.24
C ASN A 272 5.19 12.29 -8.46
N ILE A 273 4.97 13.17 -7.47
CA ILE A 273 5.91 13.46 -6.39
C ILE A 273 5.31 12.86 -5.13
N ALA A 274 6.12 12.11 -4.36
CA ALA A 274 5.66 11.43 -3.17
C ALA A 274 6.44 11.91 -1.94
N GLY A 275 5.71 12.33 -0.91
CA GLY A 275 6.23 12.49 0.45
C GLY A 275 5.98 11.22 1.23
N GLY A 276 6.97 10.73 1.98
CA GLY A 276 6.87 9.51 2.76
C GLY A 276 7.15 9.72 4.24
N TYR A 277 6.56 8.85 5.06
CA TYR A 277 6.78 8.76 6.49
C TYR A 277 7.04 7.31 6.90
N GLY A 278 8.08 7.10 7.68
CA GLY A 278 8.48 5.81 8.23
C GLY A 278 9.10 5.94 9.61
N ALA A 279 9.36 4.82 10.25
CA ALA A 279 10.09 4.76 11.51
C ALA A 279 11.03 3.56 11.52
N GLN A 280 12.11 3.66 12.28
CA GLN A 280 13.09 2.60 12.43
C GLN A 280 13.48 2.40 13.89
N ASN A 281 13.98 1.19 14.18
CA ASN A 281 14.34 0.75 15.52
C ASN A 281 13.17 0.84 16.50
N VAL A 282 11.97 0.51 16.04
CA VAL A 282 10.75 0.56 16.84
C VAL A 282 10.50 -0.85 17.39
N TYR A 283 10.94 -1.13 18.62
CA TYR A 283 10.84 -2.45 19.26
C TYR A 283 9.85 -2.45 20.43
N GLY A 284 8.80 -1.68 20.33
CA GLY A 284 7.71 -1.54 21.29
C GLY A 284 6.93 -0.25 21.07
N ALA A 285 5.80 -0.09 21.72
CA ALA A 285 4.92 1.06 21.53
C ALA A 285 5.62 2.39 21.88
N TYR A 286 6.08 2.56 23.10
CA TYR A 286 6.75 3.76 23.58
C TYR A 286 8.25 3.61 23.81
N GLY A 287 8.75 2.39 23.99
CA GLY A 287 10.14 2.11 24.32
C GLY A 287 10.63 0.82 23.69
N ASN A 288 11.95 0.66 23.62
CA ASN A 288 12.59 -0.49 23.00
C ASN A 288 12.85 -1.61 24.02
N ALA A 289 11.80 -2.35 24.37
CA ALA A 289 11.88 -3.55 25.19
C ALA A 289 10.86 -4.58 24.72
N ILE A 290 11.27 -5.83 24.61
CA ILE A 290 10.42 -6.94 24.18
C ILE A 290 10.32 -7.92 25.34
N THR A 291 9.11 -8.31 25.71
CA THR A 291 8.85 -9.34 26.71
C THR A 291 8.35 -10.60 26.03
N ASP A 292 8.95 -11.75 26.32
CA ASP A 292 8.47 -13.03 25.83
C ASP A 292 7.36 -13.61 26.70
N GLN A 293 6.82 -14.77 26.31
CA GLN A 293 5.70 -15.42 27.03
C GLN A 293 6.12 -15.94 28.41
N GLU A 294 7.41 -16.18 28.63
CA GLU A 294 7.97 -16.59 29.93
C GLU A 294 8.27 -15.39 30.84
N GLY A 295 8.02 -14.16 30.37
CA GLY A 295 8.27 -12.93 31.13
C GLY A 295 9.72 -12.43 31.07
N ASN A 296 10.56 -12.98 30.19
CA ASN A 296 11.90 -12.48 30.00
C ASN A 296 11.89 -11.17 29.22
N VAL A 297 12.51 -10.13 29.78
CA VAL A 297 12.58 -8.80 29.16
C VAL A 297 13.90 -8.61 28.44
N PHE A 298 13.84 -8.35 27.14
CA PHE A 298 15.00 -8.04 26.28
C PHE A 298 15.04 -6.57 26.00
N SER A 299 16.07 -5.86 26.50
CA SER A 299 16.27 -4.45 26.27
C SER A 299 16.95 -4.22 24.92
N LEU A 300 16.41 -3.32 24.11
CA LEU A 300 16.96 -2.88 22.82
C LEU A 300 17.21 -1.37 22.79
N GLN A 301 17.41 -0.75 23.97
CA GLN A 301 17.60 0.69 24.11
C GLN A 301 18.89 1.22 23.43
N GLN A 302 19.86 0.35 23.16
CA GLN A 302 21.04 0.68 22.36
C GLN A 302 20.72 0.99 20.89
N TYR A 303 19.50 0.68 20.42
CA TYR A 303 19.02 1.04 19.09
C TYR A 303 18.09 2.24 19.20
N PRO A 304 18.54 3.48 18.98
CA PRO A 304 17.70 4.66 19.10
C PRO A 304 16.57 4.63 18.09
N ARG A 305 15.35 4.87 18.56
CA ARG A 305 14.17 5.02 17.70
C ARG A 305 14.29 6.30 16.92
N TYR A 306 13.86 6.29 15.66
CA TYR A 306 13.83 7.52 14.86
C TYR A 306 12.75 7.49 13.78
N ARG A 307 12.28 8.68 13.44
CA ARG A 307 11.33 8.93 12.36
C ARG A 307 12.08 9.22 11.09
N GLN A 308 11.50 8.78 9.97
CA GLN A 308 12.06 8.99 8.64
C GLN A 308 11.05 9.77 7.79
N TYR A 309 11.53 10.78 7.12
CA TYR A 309 10.78 11.61 6.19
C TYR A 309 11.40 11.47 4.81
N TYR A 310 10.59 11.25 3.80
CA TYR A 310 11.06 10.96 2.47
C TYR A 310 10.49 11.91 1.43
N LEU A 311 11.29 12.24 0.42
CA LEU A 311 10.86 12.87 -0.81
C LEU A 311 11.30 12.00 -1.98
N SER A 312 10.36 11.60 -2.82
CA SER A 312 10.61 10.64 -3.91
C SER A 312 9.81 10.98 -5.15
N LEU A 313 10.26 10.47 -6.28
CA LEU A 313 9.41 10.33 -7.46
C LEU A 313 8.52 9.09 -7.30
N ASP A 314 7.36 9.12 -7.98
CA ASP A 314 6.45 7.99 -8.05
C ASP A 314 5.68 7.99 -9.37
N ALA A 315 4.93 6.92 -9.64
CA ALA A 315 4.08 6.84 -10.81
C ALA A 315 2.62 6.53 -10.44
N ASP A 316 1.71 7.29 -11.01
CA ASP A 316 0.29 6.95 -11.00
C ASP A 316 -0.04 6.02 -12.18
N LEU A 317 -0.01 4.72 -11.91
CA LEU A 317 -0.27 3.70 -12.92
C LEU A 317 -1.66 3.85 -13.58
N ARG A 318 -2.65 4.42 -12.85
CA ARG A 318 -4.01 4.65 -13.35
C ARG A 318 -4.05 5.65 -14.50
N ARG A 319 -3.02 6.52 -14.61
CA ARG A 319 -2.89 7.56 -15.62
C ARG A 319 -2.08 7.13 -16.84
N ILE A 320 -1.57 5.90 -16.85
CA ILE A 320 -0.90 5.33 -18.02
C ILE A 320 -1.97 4.89 -19.03
N PRO A 321 -1.96 5.46 -20.25
CA PRO A 321 -2.96 5.11 -21.26
C PRO A 321 -2.86 3.64 -21.65
N THR A 322 -3.97 2.92 -21.57
CA THR A 322 -4.07 1.53 -22.01
C THR A 322 -5.43 1.25 -22.63
N ARG A 323 -5.45 0.45 -23.70
CA ARG A 323 -6.68 -0.03 -24.35
C ARG A 323 -7.27 -1.24 -23.62
N SER A 324 -6.45 -1.99 -22.88
CA SER A 324 -6.91 -3.18 -22.13
C SER A 324 -7.58 -2.79 -20.81
N ARG A 325 -8.84 -3.18 -20.62
CA ARG A 325 -9.55 -2.98 -19.34
C ARG A 325 -8.94 -3.81 -18.21
N ALA A 326 -8.50 -5.04 -18.50
CA ALA A 326 -7.83 -5.89 -17.54
C ALA A 326 -6.53 -5.24 -17.03
N LEU A 327 -5.72 -4.67 -17.95
CA LEU A 327 -4.49 -3.96 -17.57
C LEU A 327 -4.81 -2.69 -16.77
N ARG A 328 -5.88 -1.98 -17.08
CA ARG A 328 -6.34 -0.82 -16.30
C ARG A 328 -6.73 -1.22 -14.87
N THR A 329 -7.43 -2.33 -14.72
CA THR A 329 -7.79 -2.89 -13.40
C THR A 329 -6.54 -3.29 -12.62
N LEU A 330 -5.59 -3.97 -13.28
CA LEU A 330 -4.29 -4.31 -12.68
C LEU A 330 -3.52 -3.05 -12.23
N PHE A 331 -3.44 -2.03 -13.09
CA PHE A 331 -2.80 -0.76 -12.74
C PHE A 331 -3.48 -0.08 -11.55
N THR A 332 -4.81 -0.14 -11.47
CA THR A 332 -5.54 0.38 -10.31
C THR A 332 -5.21 -0.42 -9.03
N ALA A 333 -5.13 -1.75 -9.13
CA ALA A 333 -4.75 -2.59 -8.00
C ALA A 333 -3.30 -2.33 -7.55
N LEU A 334 -2.37 -2.15 -8.48
CA LEU A 334 -0.96 -1.88 -8.17
C LEU A 334 -0.71 -0.42 -7.73
N SER A 335 -1.65 0.49 -7.93
CA SER A 335 -1.46 1.91 -7.59
C SER A 335 -1.43 2.20 -6.08
N TRP A 336 -1.71 1.21 -5.24
CA TRP A 336 -1.57 1.28 -3.79
C TRP A 336 -0.14 1.09 -3.28
N VAL A 337 0.72 0.55 -4.14
CA VAL A 337 2.12 0.31 -3.81
C VAL A 337 2.97 1.43 -4.41
N LYS A 338 3.87 1.99 -3.60
CA LYS A 338 4.89 2.92 -4.08
C LYS A 338 5.85 2.17 -5.00
N LEU A 339 6.11 2.72 -6.17
CA LEU A 339 7.11 2.14 -7.07
C LEU A 339 8.52 2.58 -6.67
N PRO A 340 9.53 1.71 -6.83
CA PRO A 340 10.92 2.07 -6.55
C PRO A 340 11.37 3.27 -7.40
N ALA A 341 11.93 4.27 -6.74
CA ALA A 341 12.38 5.49 -7.39
C ALA A 341 13.51 6.16 -6.60
N PRO A 342 14.23 7.14 -7.20
CA PRO A 342 15.17 7.97 -6.49
C PRO A 342 14.49 8.68 -5.32
N THR A 343 15.09 8.58 -4.13
CA THR A 343 14.49 9.04 -2.89
C THR A 343 15.53 9.70 -1.99
N MET A 344 15.18 10.87 -1.46
CA MET A 344 15.88 11.52 -0.35
C MET A 344 15.20 11.15 0.96
N GLU A 345 15.98 10.81 1.96
CA GLU A 345 15.56 10.60 3.34
C GLU A 345 16.18 11.64 4.24
N TRP A 346 15.39 12.16 5.16
CA TRP A 346 15.79 12.90 6.35
C TRP A 346 15.25 12.16 7.56
N ASN A 347 16.03 12.04 8.62
CA ASN A 347 15.56 11.38 9.82
C ASN A 347 15.69 12.28 11.07
N SER A 348 15.02 11.89 12.14
CA SER A 348 15.00 12.66 13.39
C SER A 348 16.32 12.63 14.15
N LEU A 349 17.31 11.83 13.72
CA LEU A 349 18.68 11.85 14.24
C LEU A 349 19.57 12.90 13.53
N GLY A 350 19.01 13.63 12.54
CA GLY A 350 19.73 14.64 11.75
C GLY A 350 20.51 14.08 10.56
N GLU A 351 20.34 12.81 10.23
CA GLU A 351 20.99 12.21 9.07
C GLU A 351 20.21 12.46 7.79
N GLN A 352 20.93 12.52 6.67
CA GLN A 352 20.38 12.59 5.31
C GLN A 352 20.95 11.47 4.49
N LYS A 353 20.07 10.76 3.75
CA LYS A 353 20.46 9.64 2.88
C LYS A 353 19.81 9.77 1.52
N PHE A 354 20.53 9.39 0.48
CA PHE A 354 19.99 9.32 -0.88
C PHE A 354 20.01 7.87 -1.36
N TYR A 355 18.87 7.45 -1.90
CA TYR A 355 18.70 6.12 -2.50
C TYR A 355 18.37 6.27 -3.98
N TRP A 356 19.09 5.57 -4.86
CA TRP A 356 18.74 5.51 -6.28
C TRP A 356 17.44 4.76 -6.53
N LEU A 357 17.16 3.75 -5.74
CA LEU A 357 15.91 2.98 -5.76
C LEU A 357 15.50 2.69 -4.31
N TYR A 358 14.43 3.31 -3.89
CA TYR A 358 13.79 3.08 -2.59
C TYR A 358 12.34 2.67 -2.80
N TRP A 359 11.91 1.68 -2.03
CA TRP A 359 10.50 1.23 -2.02
C TRP A 359 9.69 2.09 -1.07
#